data_1db670146188a9c18c46b044dcca26cd
#
_entry.id   1db670146188a9c18c46b044dcca26cd
#
_cell.length_a   1.000
_cell.length_b   1.000
_cell.length_c   1.000
_cell.angle_alpha   90.00
_cell.angle_beta   90.00
_cell.angle_gamma   90.00
#
_symmetry.space_group_name_H-M   'P 1'
#
loop_
_entity.id
_entity.type
_entity.pdbx_description
1 polymer ?
#
loop_
_entity_poly.entity_id
_entity_poly.type
_entity_poly.pdbx_seq_one_letter_code
_entity_poly.pdbx_strand_id
1 'polypeptide(L)'
;LSRIAETEKKLNAFITVDSEGARRAAAESDARRAAGTPRSPYDGIPYAAKDNFATAGLRTTCASKLLENHIPEHDAAMVETMRSAGFVLVGKTNMDEFAMGSVTAASAFGASHTPHDPARTCGGSSGGSAAAVAVGDVTVALGSDTGGSVRQPAAFCGTVGVKPSYGLLSRRGLTEFAPSLDTVGIVAETVADAAALTGLLSGRVADCTDRLGVGVRGLRVGVIRDEGNNGAVDGMLETAVQVLTDGGARAEQVAFPFRDTAAITYRVLAYAEGASTFSEYGKADSAAAWAEARGAGFGYEVKRRLLFGALMASEAEARTLAAARDVRERIRRLYTGLFERYDVLLRATAPFGAFRLDKKLTIREGCDMDYSTVCESLAGVPAMSVPFGVDGEGMPLGVQIAAPWMQDGVMFGVANDLEERKPK
;
A
#
# COMPACT_ATOMS: atom_id res chain seq x y z
N LEU A 1 0.10 11.89 20.22
CA LEU A 1 -0.01 10.77 21.18
C LEU A 1 -1.36 10.76 21.89
N SER A 2 -1.91 11.91 22.30
CA SER A 2 -3.24 11.96 22.95
C SER A 2 -4.34 11.45 22.01
N ARG A 3 -4.32 11.88 20.74
CA ARG A 3 -5.25 11.40 19.70
C ARG A 3 -5.14 9.88 19.51
N ILE A 4 -3.93 9.33 19.40
CA ILE A 4 -3.71 7.89 19.30
C ILE A 4 -4.37 7.15 20.48
N ALA A 5 -4.23 7.65 21.71
CA ALA A 5 -4.85 7.03 22.89
C ALA A 5 -6.39 7.02 22.85
N GLU A 6 -7.01 7.96 22.14
CA GLU A 6 -8.46 8.05 21.94
C GLU A 6 -8.95 7.14 20.79
N THR A 7 -8.22 7.14 19.66
CA THR A 7 -8.60 6.46 18.43
C THR A 7 -8.30 4.96 18.49
N GLU A 8 -7.19 4.56 19.13
CA GLU A 8 -6.67 3.20 19.15
C GLU A 8 -7.67 2.16 19.69
N LYS A 9 -8.46 2.53 20.70
CA LYS A 9 -9.50 1.66 21.26
C LYS A 9 -10.57 1.22 20.26
N LYS A 10 -10.76 1.99 19.18
CA LYS A 10 -11.76 1.72 18.15
C LYS A 10 -11.13 1.19 16.86
N LEU A 11 -9.89 1.58 16.57
CA LEU A 11 -9.29 1.32 15.26
C LEU A 11 -8.28 0.19 15.29
N ASN A 12 -7.60 -0.04 16.43
CA ASN A 12 -6.48 -0.98 16.52
C ASN A 12 -5.46 -0.76 15.39
N ALA A 13 -5.11 0.51 15.18
CA ALA A 13 -4.26 0.94 14.07
C ALA A 13 -2.77 0.72 14.34
N PHE A 14 -2.36 0.60 15.61
CA PHE A 14 -0.97 0.40 16.02
C PHE A 14 -0.79 -0.93 16.75
N ILE A 15 0.34 -1.60 16.50
CA ILE A 15 0.82 -2.73 17.31
C ILE A 15 1.69 -2.23 18.45
N THR A 16 2.48 -1.18 18.18
CA THR A 16 3.39 -0.60 19.16
C THR A 16 3.39 0.92 19.03
N VAL A 17 3.10 1.63 20.12
CA VAL A 17 3.23 3.08 20.21
C VAL A 17 4.49 3.40 21.01
N ASP A 18 5.44 4.13 20.40
CA ASP A 18 6.70 4.55 21.03
C ASP A 18 6.54 5.93 21.68
N SER A 19 5.78 6.01 22.76
CA SER A 19 5.49 7.29 23.42
C SER A 19 6.73 7.99 23.97
N GLU A 20 7.70 7.25 24.50
CA GLU A 20 8.92 7.82 25.08
C GLU A 20 9.90 8.26 23.98
N GLY A 21 10.16 7.42 23.01
CA GLY A 21 11.02 7.76 21.87
C GLY A 21 10.48 8.92 21.05
N ALA A 22 9.16 8.95 20.80
CA ALA A 22 8.52 10.05 20.09
C ALA A 22 8.66 11.39 20.83
N ARG A 23 8.43 11.42 22.16
CA ARG A 23 8.59 12.64 22.96
C ARG A 23 10.04 13.12 22.97
N ARG A 24 11.01 12.21 23.13
CA ARG A 24 12.44 12.54 23.09
C ARG A 24 12.82 13.12 21.72
N ALA A 25 12.46 12.44 20.63
CA ALA A 25 12.75 12.90 19.27
C ALA A 25 12.08 14.26 18.95
N ALA A 26 10.85 14.49 19.44
CA ALA A 26 10.17 15.77 19.30
C ALA A 26 10.90 16.89 20.05
N ALA A 27 11.29 16.68 21.32
CA ALA A 27 12.05 17.66 22.11
C ALA A 27 13.41 18.00 21.46
N GLU A 28 14.10 17.01 20.90
CA GLU A 28 15.33 17.23 20.13
C GLU A 28 15.08 18.08 18.88
N SER A 29 13.96 17.85 18.18
CA SER A 29 13.56 18.64 17.02
C SER A 29 13.24 20.09 17.42
N ASP A 30 12.50 20.30 18.51
CA ASP A 30 12.19 21.63 19.03
C ASP A 30 13.47 22.40 19.38
N ALA A 31 14.46 21.74 20.00
CA ALA A 31 15.76 22.34 20.29
C ALA A 31 16.52 22.73 19.02
N ARG A 32 16.54 21.88 17.97
CA ARG A 32 17.18 22.21 16.68
C ARG A 32 16.47 23.39 16.01
N ARG A 33 15.14 23.41 16.00
CA ARG A 33 14.37 24.52 15.42
C ARG A 33 14.63 25.83 16.15
N ALA A 34 14.67 25.81 17.49
CA ALA A 34 15.00 26.98 18.30
C ALA A 34 16.41 27.51 18.03
N ALA A 35 17.36 26.62 17.76
CA ALA A 35 18.74 26.96 17.40
C ALA A 35 18.90 27.38 15.91
N GLY A 36 17.83 27.32 15.08
CA GLY A 36 17.91 27.62 13.66
C GLY A 36 18.63 26.55 12.82
N THR A 37 18.75 25.32 13.33
CA THR A 37 19.48 24.21 12.69
C THR A 37 18.60 22.98 12.48
N PRO A 38 17.39 23.10 11.90
CA PRO A 38 16.56 21.93 11.61
C PRO A 38 17.27 21.00 10.59
N ARG A 39 17.07 19.68 10.70
CA ARG A 39 17.64 18.68 9.79
C ARG A 39 17.12 18.82 8.38
N SER A 40 15.84 19.21 8.25
CA SER A 40 15.17 19.44 6.97
C SER A 40 13.91 20.31 7.21
N PRO A 41 13.18 20.73 6.16
CA PRO A 41 11.87 21.36 6.32
C PRO A 41 10.87 20.48 7.08
N TYR A 42 11.07 19.17 7.08
CA TYR A 42 10.20 18.16 7.70
C TYR A 42 10.59 17.79 9.14
N ASP A 43 11.62 18.41 9.72
CA ASP A 43 12.09 18.12 11.08
C ASP A 43 10.97 18.32 12.11
N GLY A 44 10.66 17.28 12.88
CA GLY A 44 9.59 17.28 13.88
C GLY A 44 8.23 16.79 13.40
N ILE A 45 8.04 16.50 12.10
CA ILE A 45 6.78 15.95 11.60
C ILE A 45 6.61 14.51 12.11
N PRO A 46 5.46 14.18 12.76
CA PRO A 46 5.20 12.83 13.21
C PRO A 46 4.83 11.91 12.04
N TYR A 47 5.35 10.67 12.06
CA TYR A 47 4.98 9.62 11.13
C TYR A 47 4.84 8.27 11.82
N ALA A 48 4.19 7.32 11.16
CA ALA A 48 4.12 5.93 11.56
C ALA A 48 4.74 5.01 10.50
N ALA A 49 5.21 3.83 10.91
CA ALA A 49 5.76 2.84 10.00
C ALA A 49 5.00 1.52 10.13
N LYS A 50 4.58 0.93 9.01
CA LYS A 50 4.01 -0.41 8.99
C LYS A 50 4.94 -1.40 9.69
N ASP A 51 4.39 -2.34 10.41
CA ASP A 51 5.18 -3.19 11.32
C ASP A 51 6.09 -4.23 10.62
N ASN A 52 6.21 -4.17 9.32
CA ASN A 52 7.21 -4.91 8.55
C ASN A 52 8.47 -4.10 8.14
N PHE A 53 8.60 -2.85 8.59
CA PHE A 53 9.84 -2.08 8.48
C PHE A 53 10.69 -2.29 9.72
N ALA A 54 11.88 -2.88 9.58
CA ALA A 54 12.84 -2.99 10.67
C ALA A 54 13.11 -1.61 11.27
N THR A 55 13.01 -1.52 12.60
CA THR A 55 13.21 -0.27 13.34
C THR A 55 14.10 -0.57 14.54
N ALA A 56 15.32 -0.05 14.52
CA ALA A 56 16.33 -0.33 15.54
C ALA A 56 15.82 0.02 16.95
N GLY A 57 15.92 -0.94 17.85
CA GLY A 57 15.51 -0.78 19.24
C GLY A 57 14.00 -0.75 19.50
N LEU A 58 13.16 -0.89 18.45
CA LEU A 58 11.70 -0.91 18.59
C LEU A 58 11.13 -2.23 18.06
N ARG A 59 10.25 -2.84 18.85
CA ARG A 59 9.59 -4.10 18.50
C ARG A 59 9.00 -4.05 17.09
N THR A 60 9.31 -5.05 16.26
CA THR A 60 8.87 -5.18 14.87
C THR A 60 8.43 -6.62 14.63
N THR A 61 7.12 -6.86 14.62
CA THR A 61 6.53 -8.19 14.70
C THR A 61 6.00 -8.72 13.36
N CYS A 62 5.87 -7.87 12.35
CA CYS A 62 5.14 -8.18 11.11
C CYS A 62 3.72 -8.72 11.37
N ALA A 63 3.09 -8.29 12.47
CA ALA A 63 1.78 -8.76 12.95
C ALA A 63 1.72 -10.28 13.22
N SER A 64 2.86 -10.94 13.49
CA SER A 64 2.97 -12.38 13.72
C SER A 64 3.40 -12.72 15.15
N LYS A 65 2.83 -13.80 15.69
CA LYS A 65 3.31 -14.40 16.95
C LYS A 65 4.75 -14.91 16.85
N LEU A 66 5.17 -15.32 15.64
CA LEU A 66 6.52 -15.81 15.41
C LEU A 66 7.59 -14.76 15.71
N LEU A 67 7.28 -13.49 15.51
CA LEU A 67 8.17 -12.34 15.75
C LEU A 67 7.67 -11.45 16.91
N GLU A 68 6.80 -11.94 17.78
CA GLU A 68 6.14 -11.14 18.83
C GLU A 68 7.10 -10.31 19.68
N ASN A 69 8.30 -10.84 19.95
CA ASN A 69 9.33 -10.19 20.77
C ASN A 69 10.56 -9.74 19.97
N HIS A 70 10.46 -9.74 18.64
CA HIS A 70 11.61 -9.37 17.80
C HIS A 70 11.88 -7.86 17.84
N ILE A 71 13.13 -7.50 18.15
CA ILE A 71 13.63 -6.12 18.13
C ILE A 71 14.80 -6.07 17.16
N PRO A 72 14.68 -5.39 16.02
CA PRO A 72 15.77 -5.24 15.06
C PRO A 72 16.95 -4.44 15.63
N GLU A 73 18.17 -4.80 15.22
CA GLU A 73 19.38 -4.05 15.54
C GLU A 73 19.62 -2.84 14.61
N HIS A 74 19.01 -2.87 13.41
CA HIS A 74 19.21 -1.85 12.38
C HIS A 74 17.86 -1.32 11.86
N ASP A 75 17.86 -0.06 11.43
CA ASP A 75 16.72 0.54 10.75
C ASP A 75 16.62 0.05 9.29
N ALA A 76 15.41 -0.07 8.78
CA ALA A 76 15.17 -0.13 7.35
C ALA A 76 15.61 1.18 6.68
N ALA A 77 16.05 1.11 5.42
CA ALA A 77 16.58 2.28 4.70
C ALA A 77 15.61 3.47 4.71
N MET A 78 14.31 3.22 4.58
CA MET A 78 13.31 4.29 4.61
C MET A 78 13.16 4.89 6.01
N VAL A 79 13.25 4.08 7.06
CA VAL A 79 13.25 4.55 8.46
C VAL A 79 14.50 5.39 8.74
N GLU A 80 15.68 4.96 8.27
CA GLU A 80 16.93 5.76 8.34
C GLU A 80 16.79 7.12 7.66
N THR A 81 16.22 7.14 6.44
CA THR A 81 16.01 8.38 5.68
C THR A 81 15.05 9.32 6.42
N MET A 82 13.92 8.80 6.92
CA MET A 82 12.96 9.59 7.72
C MET A 82 13.61 10.16 8.98
N ARG A 83 14.35 9.35 9.73
CA ARG A 83 15.09 9.76 10.94
C ARG A 83 16.14 10.81 10.62
N SER A 84 16.89 10.65 9.53
CA SER A 84 17.90 11.60 9.08
C SER A 84 17.31 12.95 8.67
N ALA A 85 16.10 12.95 8.10
CA ALA A 85 15.35 14.15 7.78
C ALA A 85 14.68 14.82 9.00
N GLY A 86 14.72 14.16 10.17
CA GLY A 86 14.19 14.70 11.43
C GLY A 86 12.74 14.35 11.71
N PHE A 87 12.11 13.48 10.93
CA PHE A 87 10.77 12.98 11.25
C PHE A 87 10.74 12.26 12.60
N VAL A 88 9.61 12.33 13.28
CA VAL A 88 9.37 11.71 14.58
C VAL A 88 8.52 10.45 14.41
N LEU A 89 9.12 9.27 14.59
CA LEU A 89 8.38 8.01 14.59
C LEU A 89 7.52 7.93 15.87
N VAL A 90 6.19 7.76 15.70
CA VAL A 90 5.27 7.60 16.83
C VAL A 90 4.95 6.14 17.14
N GLY A 91 5.16 5.24 16.20
CA GLY A 91 4.88 3.81 16.41
C GLY A 91 4.86 2.97 15.14
N LYS A 92 4.56 1.69 15.36
CA LYS A 92 4.45 0.63 14.35
C LYS A 92 2.99 0.31 14.11
N THR A 93 2.53 0.48 12.87
CA THR A 93 1.11 0.28 12.52
C THR A 93 0.79 -1.18 12.27
N ASN A 94 -0.45 -1.54 12.61
CA ASN A 94 -1.00 -2.88 12.41
C ASN A 94 -1.13 -3.23 10.92
N MET A 95 -1.10 -4.51 10.63
CA MET A 95 -1.08 -5.03 9.27
C MET A 95 -1.60 -6.48 9.22
N ASP A 96 -1.93 -7.00 8.05
CA ASP A 96 -2.06 -8.44 7.90
C ASP A 96 -0.71 -9.12 8.12
N GLU A 97 -0.71 -10.27 8.78
CA GLU A 97 0.49 -11.02 9.14
C GLU A 97 1.43 -11.21 7.93
N PHE A 98 2.69 -10.78 8.05
CA PHE A 98 3.71 -10.79 6.99
C PHE A 98 3.24 -10.17 5.66
N ALA A 99 2.39 -9.17 5.70
CA ALA A 99 1.76 -8.54 4.54
C ALA A 99 0.90 -9.50 3.67
N MET A 100 0.51 -10.65 4.21
CA MET A 100 -0.27 -11.69 3.55
C MET A 100 -1.77 -11.55 3.85
N GLY A 101 -2.39 -10.52 3.29
CA GLY A 101 -3.83 -10.24 3.44
C GLY A 101 -4.23 -8.99 2.69
N SER A 102 -5.53 -8.69 2.72
CA SER A 102 -6.12 -7.51 2.05
C SER A 102 -7.19 -6.84 2.93
N VAL A 103 -7.23 -7.16 4.24
CA VAL A 103 -8.30 -6.71 5.14
C VAL A 103 -7.81 -6.28 6.52
N THR A 104 -6.53 -6.44 6.83
CA THR A 104 -5.89 -6.21 8.14
C THR A 104 -6.67 -6.89 9.29
N ALA A 105 -7.13 -8.11 9.02
CA ALA A 105 -7.81 -8.97 9.99
C ALA A 105 -7.02 -10.25 10.28
N ALA A 106 -5.94 -10.52 9.54
CA ALA A 106 -5.06 -11.66 9.76
C ALA A 106 -3.89 -11.33 10.71
N SER A 107 -4.01 -10.26 11.50
CA SER A 107 -3.03 -9.87 12.51
C SER A 107 -3.15 -10.73 13.78
N ALA A 108 -2.01 -11.13 14.36
CA ALA A 108 -1.95 -11.75 15.67
C ALA A 108 -2.39 -10.82 16.83
N PHE A 109 -2.47 -9.50 16.55
CA PHE A 109 -2.84 -8.44 17.51
C PHE A 109 -4.28 -7.94 17.29
N GLY A 110 -5.09 -8.65 16.52
CA GLY A 110 -6.48 -8.30 16.22
C GLY A 110 -6.65 -7.49 14.94
N ALA A 111 -7.88 -7.39 14.48
CA ALA A 111 -8.24 -6.68 13.26
C ALA A 111 -8.12 -5.15 13.43
N SER A 112 -7.73 -4.45 12.36
CA SER A 112 -7.88 -2.99 12.30
C SER A 112 -9.15 -2.61 11.55
N HIS A 113 -9.69 -1.45 11.89
CA HIS A 113 -11.00 -0.97 11.45
C HIS A 113 -10.89 0.35 10.69
N THR A 114 -11.78 0.56 9.70
CA THR A 114 -11.88 1.88 9.08
C THR A 114 -12.50 2.89 10.06
N PRO A 115 -12.00 4.15 10.09
CA PRO A 115 -12.56 5.16 10.98
C PRO A 115 -14.00 5.57 10.65
N HIS A 116 -14.47 5.29 9.44
CA HIS A 116 -15.81 5.65 8.98
C HIS A 116 -16.89 4.72 9.55
N ASP A 117 -16.59 3.45 9.77
CA ASP A 117 -17.45 2.48 10.45
C ASP A 117 -16.59 1.36 11.08
N PRO A 118 -16.46 1.32 12.42
CA PRO A 118 -15.64 0.29 13.10
C PRO A 118 -16.09 -1.17 12.90
N ALA A 119 -17.26 -1.41 12.31
CA ALA A 119 -17.69 -2.76 11.93
C ALA A 119 -17.07 -3.23 10.60
N ARG A 120 -16.36 -2.34 9.88
CA ARG A 120 -15.81 -2.58 8.55
C ARG A 120 -14.29 -2.65 8.55
N THR A 121 -13.76 -3.35 7.55
CA THR A 121 -12.33 -3.43 7.30
C THR A 121 -11.75 -2.07 6.90
N CYS A 122 -10.53 -1.79 7.33
CA CYS A 122 -9.72 -0.68 6.80
C CYS A 122 -8.95 -1.05 5.52
N GLY A 123 -9.22 -2.25 4.97
CA GLY A 123 -8.39 -2.80 3.91
C GLY A 123 -7.05 -3.33 4.41
N GLY A 124 -6.18 -3.73 3.49
CA GLY A 124 -4.88 -4.29 3.85
C GLY A 124 -3.98 -4.59 2.65
N SER A 125 -2.76 -4.94 2.98
CA SER A 125 -2.19 -5.27 4.30
C SER A 125 -1.68 -4.07 5.11
N SER A 126 -1.69 -2.81 4.62
CA SER A 126 -1.27 -1.61 5.34
C SER A 126 -2.45 -0.86 5.98
N GLY A 127 -3.46 -1.59 6.48
CA GLY A 127 -4.69 -0.99 6.98
C GLY A 127 -4.48 -0.09 8.20
N GLY A 128 -3.62 -0.48 9.14
CA GLY A 128 -3.28 0.36 10.28
C GLY A 128 -2.63 1.69 9.88
N SER A 129 -1.76 1.68 8.84
CA SER A 129 -1.18 2.92 8.30
C SER A 129 -2.24 3.84 7.70
N ALA A 130 -3.19 3.28 6.93
CA ALA A 130 -4.27 4.05 6.34
C ALA A 130 -5.25 4.59 7.40
N ALA A 131 -5.63 3.79 8.38
CA ALA A 131 -6.50 4.20 9.47
C ALA A 131 -5.88 5.32 10.33
N ALA A 132 -4.58 5.21 10.66
CA ALA A 132 -3.86 6.21 11.46
C ALA A 132 -3.77 7.58 10.74
N VAL A 133 -3.53 7.60 9.43
CA VAL A 133 -3.53 8.84 8.64
C VAL A 133 -4.94 9.40 8.54
N ALA A 134 -5.94 8.56 8.27
CA ALA A 134 -7.33 8.99 8.08
C ALA A 134 -7.93 9.74 9.29
N VAL A 135 -7.50 9.39 10.50
CA VAL A 135 -7.95 10.09 11.73
C VAL A 135 -7.01 11.22 12.16
N GLY A 136 -5.93 11.46 11.42
CA GLY A 136 -4.94 12.48 11.76
C GLY A 136 -4.09 12.15 12.98
N ASP A 137 -3.88 10.87 13.30
CA ASP A 137 -2.91 10.44 14.30
C ASP A 137 -1.48 10.76 13.83
N VAL A 138 -1.26 10.69 12.55
CA VAL A 138 -0.06 11.11 11.82
C VAL A 138 -0.43 11.69 10.46
N THR A 139 0.40 12.57 9.93
CA THR A 139 0.21 13.17 8.60
C THR A 139 0.57 12.20 7.48
N VAL A 140 1.58 11.37 7.70
CA VAL A 140 2.09 10.39 6.74
C VAL A 140 2.45 9.08 7.43
N ALA A 141 2.35 7.97 6.70
CA ALA A 141 2.78 6.67 7.18
C ALA A 141 3.49 5.88 6.06
N LEU A 142 4.50 5.08 6.44
CA LEU A 142 5.08 4.09 5.55
C LEU A 142 4.18 2.86 5.47
N GLY A 143 4.05 2.31 4.26
CA GLY A 143 3.38 1.07 3.96
C GLY A 143 4.18 0.21 3.00
N SER A 144 3.70 -0.99 2.69
CA SER A 144 4.25 -1.84 1.63
C SER A 144 3.13 -2.34 0.73
N ASP A 145 3.37 -2.32 -0.58
CA ASP A 145 2.40 -2.68 -1.61
C ASP A 145 2.98 -3.80 -2.50
N THR A 146 2.43 -4.99 -2.39
CA THR A 146 2.77 -6.13 -3.24
C THR A 146 1.76 -6.30 -4.36
N GLY A 147 0.47 -6.12 -4.05
CA GLY A 147 -0.64 -6.29 -4.98
C GLY A 147 -1.78 -5.29 -4.75
N GLY A 148 -1.51 -4.15 -4.11
CA GLY A 148 -2.52 -3.14 -3.75
C GLY A 148 -2.52 -2.78 -2.27
N SER A 149 -1.59 -3.34 -1.49
CA SER A 149 -1.61 -3.28 -0.01
C SER A 149 -1.36 -1.89 0.59
N VAL A 150 -1.16 -0.85 -0.20
CA VAL A 150 -1.19 0.57 0.23
C VAL A 150 -2.38 1.28 -0.41
N ARG A 151 -2.60 1.05 -1.71
CA ARG A 151 -3.63 1.72 -2.50
C ARG A 151 -5.04 1.35 -2.06
N GLN A 152 -5.31 0.07 -1.88
CA GLN A 152 -6.63 -0.43 -1.48
C GLN A 152 -7.02 0.03 -0.06
N PRO A 153 -6.18 -0.11 1.00
CA PRO A 153 -6.54 0.42 2.31
C PRO A 153 -6.66 1.96 2.32
N ALA A 154 -5.88 2.67 1.50
CA ALA A 154 -6.05 4.12 1.34
C ALA A 154 -7.43 4.46 0.76
N ALA A 155 -7.91 3.73 -0.26
CA ALA A 155 -9.26 3.90 -0.79
C ALA A 155 -10.35 3.65 0.26
N PHE A 156 -10.19 2.62 1.10
CA PHE A 156 -11.17 2.25 2.13
C PHE A 156 -11.17 3.18 3.35
N CYS A 157 -10.08 3.88 3.60
CA CYS A 157 -9.95 4.84 4.69
C CYS A 157 -10.08 6.30 4.24
N GLY A 158 -10.19 6.59 2.94
CA GLY A 158 -10.32 7.95 2.42
C GLY A 158 -9.02 8.75 2.49
N THR A 159 -7.88 8.11 2.29
CA THR A 159 -6.54 8.72 2.27
C THR A 159 -5.88 8.55 0.90
N VAL A 160 -4.77 9.25 0.68
CA VAL A 160 -3.91 9.06 -0.49
C VAL A 160 -2.97 7.89 -0.24
N GLY A 161 -2.94 6.92 -1.17
CA GLY A 161 -2.05 5.76 -1.08
C GLY A 161 -1.20 5.61 -2.32
N VAL A 162 0.12 5.64 -2.17
CA VAL A 162 1.09 5.64 -3.28
C VAL A 162 1.91 4.36 -3.28
N LYS A 163 1.91 3.67 -4.42
CA LYS A 163 2.89 2.68 -4.80
C LYS A 163 3.79 3.30 -5.88
N PRO A 164 5.00 3.77 -5.54
CA PRO A 164 5.92 4.32 -6.54
C PRO A 164 6.33 3.28 -7.59
N SER A 165 7.06 3.71 -8.59
CA SER A 165 7.72 2.83 -9.55
C SER A 165 8.50 1.73 -8.83
N TYR A 166 8.35 0.47 -9.28
CA TYR A 166 9.11 -0.64 -8.71
C TYR A 166 10.61 -0.35 -8.81
N GLY A 167 11.31 -0.44 -7.68
CA GLY A 167 12.74 -0.17 -7.57
C GLY A 167 13.12 1.30 -7.30
N LEU A 168 12.17 2.24 -7.30
CA LEU A 168 12.45 3.64 -6.97
C LEU A 168 12.87 3.81 -5.51
N LEU A 169 12.19 3.15 -4.58
CA LEU A 169 12.49 3.19 -3.14
C LEU A 169 13.20 1.91 -2.70
N SER A 170 14.21 2.06 -1.84
CA SER A 170 14.98 0.92 -1.31
C SER A 170 14.13 0.04 -0.39
N ARG A 171 14.20 -1.27 -0.57
CA ARG A 171 13.54 -2.28 0.28
C ARG A 171 14.46 -2.85 1.37
N ARG A 172 15.70 -2.35 1.51
CA ARG A 172 16.61 -2.83 2.56
C ARG A 172 15.98 -2.66 3.95
N GLY A 173 15.86 -3.77 4.68
CA GLY A 173 15.23 -3.81 6.01
C GLY A 173 13.70 -3.85 6.00
N LEU A 174 13.06 -3.96 4.83
CA LEU A 174 11.66 -4.36 4.72
C LEU A 174 11.57 -5.88 4.82
N THR A 175 10.69 -6.42 5.68
CA THR A 175 10.34 -7.84 5.63
C THR A 175 9.49 -8.07 4.39
N GLU A 176 10.07 -8.72 3.40
CA GLU A 176 9.46 -8.92 2.09
C GLU A 176 8.51 -10.13 2.13
N PHE A 177 7.45 -10.07 1.32
CA PHE A 177 6.58 -11.20 1.00
C PHE A 177 6.95 -11.79 -0.37
N ALA A 178 6.93 -10.97 -1.41
CA ALA A 178 7.25 -11.35 -2.79
C ALA A 178 8.24 -10.34 -3.41
N PRO A 179 9.55 -10.61 -3.35
CA PRO A 179 10.59 -9.66 -3.73
C PRO A 179 10.45 -9.07 -5.13
N SER A 180 9.89 -9.81 -6.10
CA SER A 180 9.70 -9.30 -7.46
C SER A 180 8.52 -8.34 -7.62
N LEU A 181 7.72 -8.14 -6.57
CA LEU A 181 6.49 -7.34 -6.55
C LEU A 181 6.48 -6.29 -5.46
N ASP A 182 7.10 -6.57 -4.31
CA ASP A 182 7.07 -5.70 -3.13
C ASP A 182 7.63 -4.33 -3.43
N THR A 183 6.87 -3.31 -3.06
CA THR A 183 7.25 -1.91 -3.21
C THR A 183 7.00 -1.19 -1.89
N VAL A 184 7.96 -0.40 -1.42
CA VAL A 184 7.69 0.55 -0.34
C VAL A 184 6.66 1.55 -0.83
N GLY A 185 5.62 1.77 -0.05
CA GLY A 185 4.56 2.72 -0.37
C GLY A 185 4.35 3.74 0.74
N ILE A 186 3.57 4.74 0.44
CA ILE A 186 3.29 5.88 1.30
C ILE A 186 1.78 6.03 1.42
N VAL A 187 1.31 6.25 2.65
CA VAL A 187 -0.03 6.75 2.94
C VAL A 187 0.10 8.18 3.44
N ALA A 188 -0.69 9.09 2.90
CA ALA A 188 -0.65 10.50 3.26
C ALA A 188 -2.06 11.11 3.30
N GLU A 189 -2.19 12.26 3.96
CA GLU A 189 -3.44 13.01 3.99
C GLU A 189 -3.73 13.68 2.64
N THR A 190 -2.68 14.20 1.98
CA THR A 190 -2.79 14.92 0.71
C THR A 190 -1.85 14.37 -0.36
N VAL A 191 -2.17 14.65 -1.63
CA VAL A 191 -1.29 14.32 -2.76
C VAL A 191 0.05 15.06 -2.66
N ALA A 192 0.05 16.30 -2.20
CA ALA A 192 1.26 17.10 -2.03
C ALA A 192 2.21 16.51 -0.99
N ASP A 193 1.69 16.04 0.17
CA ASP A 193 2.49 15.38 1.20
C ASP A 193 3.09 14.06 0.68
N ALA A 194 2.28 13.28 -0.05
CA ALA A 194 2.73 12.04 -0.67
C ALA A 194 3.85 12.28 -1.71
N ALA A 195 3.72 13.31 -2.55
CA ALA A 195 4.73 13.69 -3.54
C ALA A 195 6.04 14.13 -2.87
N ALA A 196 5.95 15.02 -1.87
CA ALA A 196 7.10 15.53 -1.11
C ALA A 196 7.86 14.39 -0.43
N LEU A 197 7.13 13.46 0.21
CA LEU A 197 7.74 12.31 0.88
C LEU A 197 8.34 11.32 -0.12
N THR A 198 7.68 11.04 -1.25
CA THR A 198 8.24 10.18 -2.31
C THR A 198 9.54 10.75 -2.85
N GLY A 199 9.58 12.06 -3.14
CA GLY A 199 10.79 12.76 -3.58
C GLY A 199 11.93 12.66 -2.56
N LEU A 200 11.65 12.87 -1.28
CA LEU A 200 12.62 12.73 -0.20
C LEU A 200 13.18 11.30 -0.12
N LEU A 201 12.30 10.30 -0.07
CA LEU A 201 12.68 8.89 0.10
C LEU A 201 13.40 8.30 -1.11
N SER A 202 13.17 8.84 -2.31
CA SER A 202 13.90 8.47 -3.53
C SER A 202 15.32 9.08 -3.60
N GLY A 203 15.72 9.89 -2.62
CA GLY A 203 16.96 10.64 -2.69
C GLY A 203 16.97 11.70 -3.80
N ARG A 204 15.77 12.18 -4.18
CA ARG A 204 15.52 13.11 -5.29
C ARG A 204 15.85 12.55 -6.68
N VAL A 205 15.89 11.23 -6.80
CA VAL A 205 15.97 10.57 -8.12
C VAL A 205 14.74 10.88 -8.96
N ALA A 206 13.57 11.02 -8.31
CA ALA A 206 12.35 11.50 -8.92
C ALA A 206 11.90 12.81 -8.25
N ASP A 207 11.77 13.88 -9.03
CA ASP A 207 11.06 15.07 -8.55
C ASP A 207 9.56 14.81 -8.70
N CYS A 208 8.91 14.48 -7.59
CA CYS A 208 7.48 14.17 -7.57
C CYS A 208 6.61 15.41 -7.34
N THR A 209 7.21 16.58 -7.11
CA THR A 209 6.50 17.83 -6.83
C THR A 209 6.46 18.80 -8.02
N ASP A 210 7.26 18.57 -9.04
CA ASP A 210 7.43 19.43 -10.22
C ASP A 210 6.14 19.60 -11.05
N ARG A 211 5.22 18.65 -10.93
CA ARG A 211 3.95 18.63 -11.66
C ARG A 211 2.73 19.07 -10.84
N LEU A 212 2.90 19.34 -9.53
CA LEU A 212 1.81 19.83 -8.68
C LEU A 212 1.34 21.22 -9.19
N GLY A 213 0.03 21.41 -9.32
CA GLY A 213 -0.58 22.67 -9.81
C GLY A 213 -0.38 22.97 -11.30
N VAL A 214 0.26 22.09 -12.08
CA VAL A 214 0.45 22.29 -13.53
C VAL A 214 -0.85 22.08 -14.31
N GLY A 215 -1.77 21.27 -13.76
CA GLY A 215 -3.04 20.88 -14.40
C GLY A 215 -2.87 19.78 -15.45
N VAL A 216 -4.00 19.41 -16.06
CA VAL A 216 -4.10 18.22 -16.94
C VAL A 216 -4.35 18.55 -18.40
N ARG A 217 -4.30 19.84 -18.79
CA ARG A 217 -4.62 20.27 -20.16
C ARG A 217 -3.74 19.56 -21.19
N GLY A 218 -4.40 18.92 -22.15
CA GLY A 218 -3.76 18.23 -23.27
C GLY A 218 -3.27 16.83 -22.96
N LEU A 219 -3.31 16.37 -21.70
CA LEU A 219 -2.96 14.99 -21.34
C LEU A 219 -3.95 13.99 -21.94
N ARG A 220 -3.43 12.83 -22.32
CA ARG A 220 -4.18 11.68 -22.83
C ARG A 220 -4.39 10.69 -21.69
N VAL A 221 -5.64 10.42 -21.37
CA VAL A 221 -6.04 9.55 -20.26
C VAL A 221 -6.71 8.29 -20.81
N GLY A 222 -6.13 7.12 -20.56
CA GLY A 222 -6.75 5.84 -20.85
C GLY A 222 -7.61 5.39 -19.66
N VAL A 223 -8.91 5.22 -19.86
CA VAL A 223 -9.86 4.84 -18.80
C VAL A 223 -10.14 3.33 -18.86
N ILE A 224 -9.78 2.61 -17.81
CA ILE A 224 -10.06 1.18 -17.66
C ILE A 224 -11.32 1.05 -16.81
N ARG A 225 -12.38 0.46 -17.38
CA ARG A 225 -13.62 0.14 -16.66
C ARG A 225 -13.62 -1.35 -16.31
N ASP A 226 -13.78 -1.63 -15.03
CA ASP A 226 -13.79 -3.00 -14.52
C ASP A 226 -15.23 -3.49 -14.36
N GLU A 227 -15.57 -4.62 -14.98
CA GLU A 227 -16.93 -5.22 -14.90
C GLU A 227 -17.32 -5.67 -13.49
N GLY A 228 -16.38 -5.73 -12.54
CA GLY A 228 -16.63 -6.04 -11.13
C GLY A 228 -17.07 -4.84 -10.29
N ASN A 229 -17.01 -3.62 -10.83
CA ASN A 229 -17.39 -2.42 -10.12
C ASN A 229 -18.89 -2.42 -9.80
N ASN A 230 -19.25 -1.92 -8.61
CA ASN A 230 -20.65 -1.59 -8.32
C ASN A 230 -21.01 -0.21 -8.92
N GLY A 231 -22.31 0.11 -8.96
CA GLY A 231 -22.78 1.34 -9.59
C GLY A 231 -22.25 2.64 -8.95
N ALA A 232 -21.95 2.64 -7.65
CA ALA A 232 -21.36 3.80 -6.98
C ALA A 232 -19.93 4.03 -7.43
N VAL A 233 -19.16 2.96 -7.62
CA VAL A 233 -17.77 3.00 -8.11
C VAL A 233 -17.73 3.45 -9.57
N ASP A 234 -18.64 2.97 -10.41
CA ASP A 234 -18.72 3.42 -11.80
C ASP A 234 -19.10 4.91 -11.91
N GLY A 235 -20.08 5.37 -11.11
CA GLY A 235 -20.45 6.78 -11.04
C GLY A 235 -19.31 7.69 -10.54
N MET A 236 -18.54 7.22 -9.56
CA MET A 236 -17.34 7.90 -9.09
C MET A 236 -16.31 8.02 -10.21
N LEU A 237 -16.03 6.93 -10.94
CA LEU A 237 -15.08 6.94 -12.05
C LEU A 237 -15.52 7.88 -13.19
N GLU A 238 -16.81 7.89 -13.52
CA GLU A 238 -17.38 8.83 -14.50
C GLU A 238 -17.18 10.29 -14.08
N THR A 239 -17.43 10.60 -12.81
CA THR A 239 -17.21 11.94 -12.26
C THR A 239 -15.72 12.34 -12.34
N ALA A 240 -14.80 11.42 -12.01
CA ALA A 240 -13.37 11.69 -12.11
C ALA A 240 -12.94 11.95 -13.56
N VAL A 241 -13.45 11.17 -14.51
CA VAL A 241 -13.21 11.40 -15.95
C VAL A 241 -13.73 12.77 -16.37
N GLN A 242 -14.93 13.17 -15.93
CA GLN A 242 -15.50 14.48 -16.24
C GLN A 242 -14.62 15.62 -15.69
N VAL A 243 -14.17 15.53 -14.45
CA VAL A 243 -13.27 16.53 -13.86
C VAL A 243 -11.99 16.69 -14.68
N LEU A 244 -11.36 15.59 -15.12
CA LEU A 244 -10.16 15.65 -15.95
C LEU A 244 -10.43 16.25 -17.34
N THR A 245 -11.56 15.91 -17.95
CA THR A 245 -11.93 16.45 -19.27
C THR A 245 -12.29 17.94 -19.20
N ASP A 246 -12.95 18.39 -18.16
CA ASP A 246 -13.19 19.81 -17.86
C ASP A 246 -11.87 20.57 -17.61
N GLY A 247 -10.84 19.87 -17.12
CA GLY A 247 -9.46 20.35 -17.02
C GLY A 247 -8.73 20.45 -18.35
N GLY A 248 -9.31 19.91 -19.43
CA GLY A 248 -8.75 19.91 -20.77
C GLY A 248 -7.95 18.66 -21.12
N ALA A 249 -8.04 17.60 -20.34
CA ALA A 249 -7.51 16.28 -20.72
C ALA A 249 -8.41 15.62 -21.78
N ARG A 250 -7.86 14.64 -22.50
CA ARG A 250 -8.59 13.80 -23.46
C ARG A 250 -8.68 12.40 -22.89
N ALA A 251 -9.90 11.92 -22.61
CA ALA A 251 -10.12 10.61 -22.02
C ALA A 251 -10.72 9.64 -23.06
N GLU A 252 -10.20 8.43 -23.12
CA GLU A 252 -10.68 7.35 -23.97
C GLU A 252 -10.80 6.06 -23.16
N GLN A 253 -11.85 5.28 -23.40
CA GLN A 253 -11.99 3.96 -22.80
C GLN A 253 -11.00 2.97 -23.42
N VAL A 254 -10.34 2.20 -22.56
CA VAL A 254 -9.31 1.22 -22.92
C VAL A 254 -9.77 -0.18 -22.57
N ALA A 255 -9.65 -1.10 -23.53
CA ALA A 255 -9.85 -2.54 -23.26
C ALA A 255 -8.65 -3.10 -22.46
N PHE A 256 -8.96 -3.82 -21.37
CA PHE A 256 -7.95 -4.45 -20.52
C PHE A 256 -8.29 -5.94 -20.32
N PRO A 257 -7.71 -6.86 -21.12
CA PRO A 257 -8.20 -8.23 -21.28
C PRO A 257 -7.65 -9.22 -20.22
N PHE A 258 -7.22 -8.78 -19.03
CA PHE A 258 -6.58 -9.65 -18.03
C PHE A 258 -7.43 -9.89 -16.78
N ARG A 259 -8.72 -9.53 -16.79
CA ARG A 259 -9.60 -9.65 -15.62
C ARG A 259 -9.58 -11.03 -14.97
N ASP A 260 -9.68 -12.10 -15.76
CA ASP A 260 -9.78 -13.45 -15.22
C ASP A 260 -8.42 -14.08 -14.89
N THR A 261 -7.33 -13.50 -15.37
CA THR A 261 -5.99 -14.10 -15.23
C THR A 261 -5.04 -13.32 -14.31
N ALA A 262 -5.20 -11.99 -14.19
CA ALA A 262 -4.23 -11.17 -13.44
C ALA A 262 -4.17 -11.51 -11.94
N ALA A 263 -5.33 -11.62 -11.27
CA ALA A 263 -5.38 -11.97 -9.85
C ALA A 263 -4.83 -13.38 -9.57
N ILE A 264 -5.10 -14.34 -10.46
CA ILE A 264 -4.56 -15.69 -10.36
C ILE A 264 -3.04 -15.67 -10.60
N THR A 265 -2.58 -14.96 -11.62
CA THR A 265 -1.15 -14.78 -11.94
C THR A 265 -0.40 -14.19 -10.74
N TYR A 266 -0.94 -13.12 -10.14
CA TYR A 266 -0.38 -12.53 -8.93
C TYR A 266 -0.25 -13.56 -7.80
N ARG A 267 -1.33 -14.29 -7.51
CA ARG A 267 -1.34 -15.29 -6.42
C ARG A 267 -0.32 -16.41 -6.67
N VAL A 268 -0.22 -16.93 -7.88
CA VAL A 268 0.76 -17.99 -8.23
C VAL A 268 2.19 -17.46 -8.00
N LEU A 269 2.53 -16.29 -8.53
CA LEU A 269 3.87 -15.71 -8.41
C LEU A 269 4.20 -15.31 -6.97
N ALA A 270 3.33 -14.52 -6.34
CA ALA A 270 3.58 -13.99 -5.00
C ALA A 270 3.66 -15.10 -3.94
N TYR A 271 2.82 -16.14 -4.05
CA TYR A 271 2.83 -17.23 -3.08
C TYR A 271 4.03 -18.16 -3.27
N ALA A 272 4.46 -18.40 -4.52
CA ALA A 272 5.68 -19.16 -4.79
C ALA A 272 6.92 -18.44 -4.26
N GLU A 273 7.02 -17.12 -4.48
CA GLU A 273 8.10 -16.31 -3.90
C GLU A 273 8.03 -16.28 -2.37
N GLY A 274 6.84 -16.09 -1.79
CA GLY A 274 6.64 -16.12 -0.35
C GLY A 274 7.07 -17.43 0.29
N ALA A 275 6.75 -18.57 -0.33
CA ALA A 275 7.20 -19.87 0.17
C ALA A 275 8.74 -19.96 0.24
N SER A 276 9.45 -19.38 -0.73
CA SER A 276 10.91 -19.28 -0.71
C SER A 276 11.41 -18.28 0.34
N THR A 277 10.84 -17.08 0.37
CA THR A 277 11.23 -16.01 1.32
C THR A 277 11.11 -16.46 2.77
N PHE A 278 10.03 -17.18 3.10
CA PHE A 278 9.77 -17.65 4.46
C PHE A 278 10.29 -19.06 4.75
N SER A 279 11.13 -19.63 3.89
CA SER A 279 11.66 -20.99 4.06
C SER A 279 12.44 -21.19 5.36
N GLU A 280 13.18 -20.19 5.82
CA GLU A 280 14.01 -20.25 7.03
C GLU A 280 13.33 -19.69 8.30
N TYR A 281 12.13 -19.09 8.19
CA TYR A 281 11.44 -18.53 9.36
C TYR A 281 10.97 -19.64 10.32
N GLY A 282 11.23 -19.42 11.62
CA GLY A 282 10.91 -20.38 12.66
C GLY A 282 11.84 -21.60 12.70
N LYS A 283 13.02 -21.54 12.06
CA LYS A 283 14.00 -22.64 12.03
C LYS A 283 14.38 -23.05 13.45
N ALA A 284 14.47 -24.36 13.68
CA ALA A 284 14.81 -24.98 14.94
C ALA A 284 15.75 -26.17 14.70
N ASP A 285 16.30 -26.74 15.80
CA ASP A 285 17.34 -27.78 15.75
C ASP A 285 16.90 -29.12 15.14
N SER A 286 15.59 -29.34 15.03
CA SER A 286 15.02 -30.53 14.38
C SER A 286 13.85 -30.19 13.47
N ALA A 287 13.58 -31.00 12.47
CA ALA A 287 12.44 -30.83 11.58
C ALA A 287 11.09 -30.83 12.34
N ALA A 288 10.96 -31.62 13.40
CA ALA A 288 9.77 -31.66 14.22
C ALA A 288 9.57 -30.35 15.00
N ALA A 289 10.62 -29.85 15.67
CA ALA A 289 10.59 -28.58 16.38
C ALA A 289 10.36 -27.39 15.44
N TRP A 290 10.93 -27.46 14.24
CA TRP A 290 10.68 -26.43 13.20
C TRP A 290 9.22 -26.43 12.74
N ALA A 291 8.65 -27.60 12.45
CA ALA A 291 7.24 -27.73 12.08
C ALA A 291 6.30 -27.24 13.18
N GLU A 292 6.63 -27.54 14.44
CA GLU A 292 5.89 -27.07 15.62
C GLU A 292 5.95 -25.54 15.75
N ALA A 293 7.14 -24.94 15.69
CA ALA A 293 7.32 -23.49 15.75
C ALA A 293 6.54 -22.74 14.66
N ARG A 294 6.59 -23.23 13.42
CA ARG A 294 5.81 -22.66 12.29
C ARG A 294 4.32 -22.90 12.47
N GLY A 295 3.94 -24.08 12.95
CA GLY A 295 2.56 -24.45 13.23
C GLY A 295 1.90 -23.57 14.29
N ALA A 296 2.63 -23.24 15.35
CA ALA A 296 2.17 -22.39 16.44
C ALA A 296 2.29 -20.87 16.11
N GLY A 297 3.38 -20.49 15.42
CA GLY A 297 3.76 -19.10 15.21
C GLY A 297 3.06 -18.43 14.02
N PHE A 298 2.81 -19.16 12.92
CA PHE A 298 2.10 -18.61 11.76
C PHE A 298 0.58 -18.71 11.89
N GLY A 299 -0.12 -17.64 11.52
CA GLY A 299 -1.58 -17.62 11.36
C GLY A 299 -2.06 -18.44 10.17
N TYR A 300 -3.39 -18.61 10.09
CA TYR A 300 -4.02 -19.42 9.05
C TYR A 300 -3.70 -18.96 7.62
N GLU A 301 -3.81 -17.65 7.36
CA GLU A 301 -3.63 -17.10 6.01
C GLU A 301 -2.19 -17.26 5.52
N VAL A 302 -1.21 -17.05 6.40
CA VAL A 302 0.20 -17.29 6.09
C VAL A 302 0.44 -18.76 5.74
N LYS A 303 -0.02 -19.70 6.60
CA LYS A 303 0.10 -21.14 6.33
C LYS A 303 -0.51 -21.52 4.99
N ARG A 304 -1.72 -21.03 4.71
CA ARG A 304 -2.44 -21.29 3.46
C ARG A 304 -1.64 -20.83 2.24
N ARG A 305 -1.10 -19.60 2.28
CA ARG A 305 -0.30 -19.05 1.15
C ARG A 305 1.03 -19.77 0.99
N LEU A 306 1.72 -20.07 2.08
CA LEU A 306 3.01 -20.77 2.00
C LEU A 306 2.85 -22.20 1.51
N LEU A 307 1.81 -22.94 1.93
CA LEU A 307 1.53 -24.29 1.42
C LEU A 307 1.19 -24.27 -0.06
N PHE A 308 0.31 -23.36 -0.50
CA PHE A 308 0.00 -23.20 -1.92
C PHE A 308 1.23 -22.77 -2.72
N GLY A 309 2.03 -21.83 -2.19
CA GLY A 309 3.25 -21.37 -2.83
C GLY A 309 4.30 -22.46 -2.98
N ALA A 310 4.48 -23.30 -1.97
CA ALA A 310 5.38 -24.46 -2.05
C ALA A 310 4.93 -25.46 -3.11
N LEU A 311 3.61 -25.70 -3.24
CA LEU A 311 3.06 -26.52 -4.33
C LEU A 311 3.36 -25.90 -5.70
N MET A 312 3.10 -24.60 -5.89
CA MET A 312 3.35 -23.90 -7.16
C MET A 312 4.84 -23.85 -7.53
N ALA A 313 5.74 -23.82 -6.53
CA ALA A 313 7.19 -23.87 -6.75
C ALA A 313 7.74 -25.29 -6.99
N SER A 314 6.91 -26.33 -6.88
CA SER A 314 7.32 -27.72 -7.09
C SER A 314 7.52 -28.05 -8.59
N GLU A 315 8.26 -29.12 -8.87
CA GLU A 315 8.43 -29.63 -10.23
C GLU A 315 7.09 -30.01 -10.90
N ALA A 316 6.13 -30.50 -10.11
CA ALA A 316 4.80 -30.88 -10.59
C ALA A 316 4.05 -29.68 -11.21
N GLU A 317 4.23 -28.47 -10.67
CA GLU A 317 3.54 -27.25 -11.10
C GLU A 317 4.43 -26.29 -11.90
N ALA A 318 5.61 -26.71 -12.34
CA ALA A 318 6.55 -25.86 -13.08
C ALA A 318 5.93 -25.20 -14.32
N ARG A 319 4.97 -25.89 -15.00
CA ARG A 319 4.23 -25.34 -16.15
C ARG A 319 3.29 -24.21 -15.74
N THR A 320 2.60 -24.33 -14.58
CA THR A 320 1.70 -23.32 -14.03
C THR A 320 2.49 -22.06 -13.67
N LEU A 321 3.64 -22.23 -13.03
CA LEU A 321 4.52 -21.11 -12.67
C LEU A 321 5.09 -20.42 -13.93
N ALA A 322 5.50 -21.18 -14.95
CA ALA A 322 5.96 -20.62 -16.22
C ALA A 322 4.84 -19.85 -16.93
N ALA A 323 3.62 -20.40 -16.99
CA ALA A 323 2.47 -19.72 -17.60
C ALA A 323 2.15 -18.40 -16.86
N ALA A 324 2.24 -18.37 -15.53
CA ALA A 324 2.05 -17.15 -14.77
C ALA A 324 3.11 -16.07 -15.11
N ARG A 325 4.37 -16.47 -15.31
CA ARG A 325 5.44 -15.56 -15.77
C ARG A 325 5.15 -15.01 -17.17
N ASP A 326 4.67 -15.83 -18.08
CA ASP A 326 4.29 -15.40 -19.43
C ASP A 326 3.11 -14.41 -19.40
N VAL A 327 2.10 -14.65 -18.57
CA VAL A 327 0.98 -13.69 -18.39
C VAL A 327 1.49 -12.37 -17.81
N ARG A 328 2.37 -12.40 -16.82
CA ARG A 328 3.01 -11.18 -16.27
C ARG A 328 3.72 -10.39 -17.37
N GLU A 329 4.49 -11.06 -18.23
CA GLU A 329 5.21 -10.40 -19.31
C GLU A 329 4.23 -9.80 -20.36
N ARG A 330 3.11 -10.46 -20.62
CA ARG A 330 2.06 -9.91 -21.49
C ARG A 330 1.39 -8.68 -20.88
N ILE A 331 1.16 -8.69 -19.57
CA ILE A 331 0.65 -7.51 -18.84
C ILE A 331 1.66 -6.36 -18.98
N ARG A 332 2.95 -6.59 -18.77
CA ARG A 332 4.00 -5.57 -18.94
C ARG A 332 4.00 -4.96 -20.34
N ARG A 333 3.93 -5.80 -21.37
CA ARG A 333 3.87 -5.33 -22.77
C ARG A 333 2.61 -4.53 -23.04
N LEU A 334 1.46 -4.93 -22.49
CA LEU A 334 0.24 -4.13 -22.63
C LEU A 334 0.42 -2.74 -22.02
N TYR A 335 0.95 -2.62 -20.79
CA TYR A 335 1.20 -1.32 -20.17
C TYR A 335 2.17 -0.47 -21.00
N THR A 336 3.25 -1.05 -21.52
CA THR A 336 4.18 -0.36 -22.41
C THR A 336 3.45 0.21 -23.64
N GLY A 337 2.67 -0.61 -24.34
CA GLY A 337 1.92 -0.15 -25.53
C GLY A 337 0.80 0.87 -25.21
N LEU A 338 0.17 0.77 -24.03
CA LEU A 338 -0.80 1.75 -23.59
C LEU A 338 -0.13 3.11 -23.31
N PHE A 339 1.03 3.12 -22.68
CA PHE A 339 1.77 4.34 -22.37
C PHE A 339 2.45 5.01 -23.59
N GLU A 340 2.51 4.35 -24.76
CA GLU A 340 2.80 5.05 -26.03
C GLU A 340 1.64 5.95 -26.49
N ARG A 341 0.41 5.60 -26.09
CA ARG A 341 -0.82 6.29 -26.49
C ARG A 341 -1.36 7.23 -25.42
N TYR A 342 -1.19 6.89 -24.15
CA TYR A 342 -1.74 7.60 -23.00
C TYR A 342 -0.62 8.03 -22.05
N ASP A 343 -0.80 9.20 -21.45
CA ASP A 343 0.16 9.74 -20.48
C ASP A 343 -0.10 9.18 -19.09
N VAL A 344 -1.36 8.83 -18.78
CA VAL A 344 -1.79 8.12 -17.58
C VAL A 344 -2.93 7.15 -17.88
N LEU A 345 -3.08 6.15 -17.02
CA LEU A 345 -4.26 5.27 -16.99
C LEU A 345 -5.07 5.55 -15.71
N LEU A 346 -6.38 5.53 -15.85
CA LEU A 346 -7.34 5.79 -14.77
C LEU A 346 -8.28 4.60 -14.61
N ARG A 347 -8.51 4.17 -13.36
CA ARG A 347 -9.48 3.14 -13.00
C ARG A 347 -9.94 3.30 -11.55
N ALA A 348 -10.90 2.52 -11.09
CA ALA A 348 -11.21 2.43 -9.67
C ALA A 348 -10.13 1.66 -8.91
N THR A 349 -9.84 2.07 -7.66
CA THR A 349 -8.88 1.35 -6.81
C THR A 349 -9.44 0.02 -6.31
N ALA A 350 -10.74 -0.04 -6.07
CA ALA A 350 -11.44 -1.25 -5.65
C ALA A 350 -12.85 -1.27 -6.25
N PRO A 351 -13.46 -2.45 -6.47
CA PRO A 351 -14.78 -2.57 -7.12
C PRO A 351 -15.95 -2.18 -6.21
N PHE A 352 -15.68 -1.96 -4.92
CA PHE A 352 -16.65 -1.58 -3.88
C PHE A 352 -15.93 -0.86 -2.74
N GLY A 353 -16.70 -0.19 -1.86
CA GLY A 353 -16.18 0.44 -0.64
C GLY A 353 -15.86 -0.57 0.47
N ALA A 354 -15.41 -0.07 1.63
CA ALA A 354 -15.09 -0.89 2.79
C ALA A 354 -16.29 -1.75 3.22
N PHE A 355 -16.10 -3.07 3.26
CA PHE A 355 -17.13 -4.04 3.65
C PHE A 355 -17.00 -4.47 5.10
N ARG A 356 -18.08 -5.03 5.65
CA ARG A 356 -18.10 -5.50 7.04
C ARG A 356 -17.13 -6.66 7.26
N LEU A 357 -16.45 -6.68 8.40
CA LEU A 357 -15.48 -7.72 8.76
C LEU A 357 -16.11 -9.11 8.93
N ASP A 358 -17.42 -9.19 9.24
CA ASP A 358 -18.17 -10.44 9.31
C ASP A 358 -18.61 -10.98 7.94
N LYS A 359 -18.49 -10.18 6.88
CA LYS A 359 -18.76 -10.60 5.50
C LYS A 359 -17.66 -11.52 4.98
N LYS A 360 -18.04 -12.72 4.56
CA LYS A 360 -17.15 -13.61 3.80
C LYS A 360 -17.27 -13.28 2.31
N LEU A 361 -16.18 -12.77 1.73
CA LEU A 361 -16.11 -12.58 0.28
C LEU A 361 -16.15 -13.93 -0.43
N THR A 362 -16.87 -13.99 -1.55
CA THR A 362 -16.77 -15.08 -2.50
C THR A 362 -15.38 -15.06 -3.16
N ILE A 363 -14.97 -16.18 -3.76
CA ILE A 363 -13.70 -16.25 -4.51
C ILE A 363 -13.69 -15.20 -5.62
N ARG A 364 -14.82 -14.97 -6.29
CA ARG A 364 -14.94 -13.97 -7.37
C ARG A 364 -14.76 -12.55 -6.82
N GLU A 365 -15.47 -12.15 -5.77
CA GLU A 365 -15.32 -10.82 -5.14
C GLU A 365 -13.87 -10.57 -4.70
N GLY A 366 -13.20 -11.59 -4.11
CA GLY A 366 -11.80 -11.49 -3.74
C GLY A 366 -10.85 -11.35 -4.94
N CYS A 367 -11.16 -12.01 -6.09
CA CYS A 367 -10.39 -11.84 -7.32
C CYS A 367 -10.61 -10.46 -7.94
N ASP A 368 -11.85 -9.97 -7.97
CA ASP A 368 -12.19 -8.65 -8.51
C ASP A 368 -11.54 -7.53 -7.68
N MET A 369 -11.52 -7.67 -6.35
CA MET A 369 -10.82 -6.73 -5.46
C MET A 369 -9.31 -6.69 -5.74
N ASP A 370 -8.66 -7.85 -5.86
CA ASP A 370 -7.23 -7.93 -6.18
C ASP A 370 -6.94 -7.40 -7.59
N TYR A 371 -7.80 -7.71 -8.59
CA TYR A 371 -7.60 -7.33 -9.98
C TYR A 371 -7.43 -5.83 -10.18
N SER A 372 -8.18 -5.01 -9.43
CA SER A 372 -8.13 -3.55 -9.56
C SER A 372 -6.75 -2.94 -9.24
N THR A 373 -5.87 -3.68 -8.57
CA THR A 373 -4.55 -3.17 -8.13
C THR A 373 -3.36 -4.03 -8.53
N VAL A 374 -3.55 -5.36 -8.75
CA VAL A 374 -2.42 -6.26 -9.02
C VAL A 374 -1.78 -6.05 -10.38
N CYS A 375 -2.52 -5.50 -11.34
CA CYS A 375 -2.02 -5.29 -12.70
C CYS A 375 -0.84 -4.32 -12.73
N GLU A 376 -0.93 -3.21 -12.02
CA GLU A 376 0.12 -2.20 -11.87
C GLU A 376 1.32 -2.75 -11.10
N SER A 377 1.07 -3.65 -10.13
CA SER A 377 2.14 -4.35 -9.40
C SER A 377 2.87 -5.35 -10.31
N LEU A 378 2.15 -6.16 -11.09
CA LEU A 378 2.72 -7.11 -12.07
C LEU A 378 3.52 -6.38 -13.16
N ALA A 379 3.05 -5.21 -13.59
CA ALA A 379 3.73 -4.37 -14.56
C ALA A 379 4.95 -3.63 -13.97
N GLY A 380 4.95 -3.36 -12.67
CA GLY A 380 5.99 -2.59 -11.98
C GLY A 380 5.87 -1.07 -12.16
N VAL A 381 4.76 -0.59 -12.73
CA VAL A 381 4.51 0.85 -12.97
C VAL A 381 4.06 1.56 -11.68
N PRO A 382 4.30 2.86 -11.51
CA PRO A 382 3.79 3.62 -10.39
C PRO A 382 2.26 3.69 -10.46
N ALA A 383 1.62 3.61 -9.30
CA ALA A 383 0.17 3.79 -9.19
C ALA A 383 -0.19 4.38 -7.82
N MET A 384 -1.22 5.21 -7.78
CA MET A 384 -1.72 5.77 -6.53
C MET A 384 -3.24 5.79 -6.48
N SER A 385 -3.78 5.68 -5.29
CA SER A 385 -5.19 5.87 -4.99
C SER A 385 -5.41 7.25 -4.40
N VAL A 386 -6.38 7.98 -4.94
CA VAL A 386 -6.82 9.28 -4.43
C VAL A 386 -8.27 9.13 -3.96
N PRO A 387 -8.65 9.61 -2.76
CA PRO A 387 -10.03 9.56 -2.31
C PRO A 387 -10.91 10.45 -3.18
N PHE A 388 -11.95 9.85 -3.79
CA PHE A 388 -12.80 10.54 -4.74
C PHE A 388 -14.28 10.11 -4.64
N GLY A 389 -15.00 10.66 -3.66
CA GLY A 389 -16.39 10.34 -3.40
C GLY A 389 -16.61 9.26 -2.33
N VAL A 390 -17.86 8.91 -2.14
CA VAL A 390 -18.35 7.90 -1.18
C VAL A 390 -19.42 7.05 -1.83
N ASP A 391 -19.62 5.84 -1.31
CA ASP A 391 -20.74 4.98 -1.71
C ASP A 391 -22.06 5.37 -0.99
N GLY A 392 -23.14 4.65 -1.29
CA GLY A 392 -24.46 4.88 -0.69
C GLY A 392 -24.53 4.65 0.82
N GLU A 393 -23.51 4.07 1.43
CA GLU A 393 -23.38 3.85 2.88
C GLU A 393 -22.39 4.83 3.53
N GLY A 394 -21.86 5.80 2.75
CA GLY A 394 -20.91 6.81 3.21
C GLY A 394 -19.47 6.31 3.30
N MET A 395 -19.16 5.13 2.74
CA MET A 395 -17.79 4.62 2.73
C MET A 395 -16.98 5.25 1.61
N PRO A 396 -15.73 5.67 1.88
CA PRO A 396 -14.86 6.27 0.88
C PRO A 396 -14.62 5.36 -0.32
N LEU A 397 -14.51 5.97 -1.48
CA LEU A 397 -14.12 5.36 -2.75
C LEU A 397 -12.83 6.01 -3.25
N GLY A 398 -12.00 5.24 -3.96
CA GLY A 398 -10.73 5.72 -4.49
C GLY A 398 -10.63 5.55 -6.01
N VAL A 399 -10.16 6.61 -6.66
CA VAL A 399 -9.70 6.57 -8.05
C VAL A 399 -8.22 6.21 -8.07
N GLN A 400 -7.85 5.26 -8.91
CA GLN A 400 -6.46 4.88 -9.12
C GLN A 400 -5.93 5.49 -10.41
N ILE A 401 -4.75 6.12 -10.31
CA ILE A 401 -4.00 6.70 -11.42
C ILE A 401 -2.70 5.89 -11.55
N ALA A 402 -2.36 5.47 -12.76
CA ALA A 402 -1.08 4.86 -13.08
C ALA A 402 -0.36 5.66 -14.17
N ALA A 403 0.97 5.75 -14.11
CA ALA A 403 1.82 6.43 -15.09
C ALA A 403 2.91 5.48 -15.61
N PRO A 404 3.65 5.84 -16.67
CA PRO A 404 4.78 5.07 -17.14
C PRO A 404 5.82 4.85 -16.03
N TRP A 405 6.54 3.74 -16.11
CA TRP A 405 7.60 3.42 -15.15
C TRP A 405 8.63 4.56 -15.06
N MET A 406 8.98 4.97 -13.84
CA MET A 406 9.85 6.10 -13.49
C MET A 406 9.31 7.49 -13.91
N GLN A 407 8.00 7.59 -14.20
CA GLN A 407 7.33 8.87 -14.42
C GLN A 407 6.33 9.19 -13.30
N ASP A 408 6.73 8.94 -12.07
CA ASP A 408 5.92 9.15 -10.86
C ASP A 408 5.40 10.60 -10.78
N GLY A 409 6.18 11.62 -11.19
CA GLY A 409 5.76 13.02 -11.21
C GLY A 409 4.50 13.29 -12.05
N VAL A 410 4.34 12.61 -13.18
CA VAL A 410 3.13 12.75 -14.02
C VAL A 410 1.90 12.23 -13.27
N MET A 411 2.03 11.10 -12.59
CA MET A 411 0.97 10.53 -11.74
C MET A 411 0.54 11.52 -10.65
N PHE A 412 1.52 12.12 -9.95
CA PHE A 412 1.24 13.11 -8.89
C PHE A 412 0.56 14.37 -9.44
N GLY A 413 0.94 14.84 -10.62
CA GLY A 413 0.30 16.00 -11.25
C GLY A 413 -1.19 15.78 -11.54
N VAL A 414 -1.55 14.62 -12.09
CA VAL A 414 -2.96 14.26 -12.37
C VAL A 414 -3.73 14.06 -11.07
N ALA A 415 -3.11 13.40 -10.08
CA ALA A 415 -3.71 13.17 -8.77
C ALA A 415 -4.01 14.49 -8.04
N ASN A 416 -3.10 15.46 -8.10
CA ASN A 416 -3.29 16.78 -7.52
C ASN A 416 -4.45 17.54 -8.18
N ASP A 417 -4.57 17.53 -9.51
CA ASP A 417 -5.71 18.14 -10.22
C ASP A 417 -7.05 17.51 -9.80
N LEU A 418 -7.11 16.18 -9.63
CA LEU A 418 -8.30 15.48 -9.13
C LEU A 418 -8.62 15.87 -7.68
N GLU A 419 -7.60 15.92 -6.80
CA GLU A 419 -7.78 16.28 -5.39
C GLU A 419 -8.31 17.71 -5.22
N GLU A 420 -7.76 18.68 -5.97
CA GLU A 420 -8.16 20.08 -5.90
C GLU A 420 -9.56 20.35 -6.50
N ARG A 421 -9.96 19.56 -7.50
CA ARG A 421 -11.19 19.79 -8.27
C ARG A 421 -12.31 18.78 -7.99
N LYS A 422 -12.09 17.87 -7.02
CA LYS A 422 -13.14 16.93 -6.61
C LYS A 422 -14.41 17.67 -6.18
N PRO A 423 -15.61 17.19 -6.55
CA PRO A 423 -16.87 17.75 -6.06
C PRO A 423 -16.90 17.73 -4.52
N LYS A 424 -17.50 18.79 -3.94
CA LYS A 424 -17.69 18.91 -2.48
C LYS A 424 -18.80 18.03 -1.99
#